data_9023218ce46bf2605c6ca8783fee98bd
#
_entry.id   9023218ce46bf2605c6ca8783fee98bd
#
_cell.length_a   1.000
_cell.length_b   1.000
_cell.length_c   1.000
_cell.angle_alpha   90.00
_cell.angle_beta   90.00
_cell.angle_gamma   90.00
#
_symmetry.space_group_name_H-M   'P 1'
#
loop_
_entity.id
_entity.type
_entity.pdbx_description
1 polymer ?
#
loop_
_entity_poly.entity_id
_entity_poly.type
_entity_poly.pdbx_seq_one_letter_code
_entity_poly.pdbx_strand_id
1 'polypeptide(L)'
;MTPSTPPRDALAAQRASRAPGRSRTTLPSRARMTMDAGALARRRVLVKLAKWLLPVGALGLLAAIALWPEFDSAEERGRLAFRRVAQTSAEAMRIASARYQGLDEQNRPYNVTATTATQQVNTDLIDLERPRADLFMADGAWVLLEAQQGRYARASNQLALSGQVTLWHDDGSTLRTEAAQIDVAGGSARGDRPVAAQGPFGTLVSEGFRLENRGQVVVFTGNAKAVLEGAR
;
A
#
# COMPACT_ATOMS: atom_id res chain seq x y z
N MET A 1 -63.81 -49.94 -31.50
CA MET A 1 -64.64 -48.93 -32.15
C MET A 1 -63.78 -48.20 -33.10
N THR A 2 -63.93 -48.49 -34.38
CA THR A 2 -63.14 -48.02 -35.54
C THR A 2 -63.75 -46.75 -36.10
N PRO A 3 -63.01 -45.71 -36.45
CA PRO A 3 -63.55 -44.60 -37.26
C PRO A 3 -63.44 -44.92 -38.72
N SER A 4 -64.47 -44.62 -39.42
CA SER A 4 -64.74 -44.84 -40.85
C SER A 4 -64.04 -43.70 -41.67
N THR A 5 -63.32 -44.16 -42.71
CA THR A 5 -62.75 -43.34 -43.78
C THR A 5 -63.85 -42.94 -44.77
N PRO A 6 -63.93 -41.64 -45.22
CA PRO A 6 -64.83 -41.24 -46.29
C PRO A 6 -64.17 -41.49 -47.68
N PRO A 7 -64.98 -41.70 -48.75
CA PRO A 7 -64.55 -42.18 -50.02
C PRO A 7 -63.88 -41.12 -50.91
N ARG A 8 -63.03 -41.65 -51.80
CA ARG A 8 -62.11 -40.92 -52.71
C ARG A 8 -62.70 -40.24 -53.94
N ASP A 9 -64.01 -40.24 -54.05
CA ASP A 9 -64.68 -39.85 -55.33
C ASP A 9 -65.15 -38.38 -55.42
N ALA A 10 -64.88 -37.57 -54.37
CA ALA A 10 -65.30 -36.16 -54.39
C ALA A 10 -64.28 -35.16 -54.96
N LEU A 11 -63.06 -35.64 -55.33
CA LEU A 11 -62.01 -34.76 -55.84
C LEU A 11 -61.83 -34.73 -57.35
N ALA A 12 -62.62 -35.52 -58.08
CA ALA A 12 -62.52 -35.62 -59.55
C ALA A 12 -63.41 -34.62 -60.30
N ALA A 13 -64.41 -33.99 -59.62
CA ALA A 13 -65.40 -33.20 -60.31
C ALA A 13 -65.12 -31.67 -60.39
N GLN A 14 -64.02 -31.20 -59.83
CA GLN A 14 -63.68 -29.76 -59.86
C GLN A 14 -62.56 -29.37 -60.80
N ARG A 15 -62.10 -30.22 -61.69
CA ARG A 15 -61.03 -29.93 -62.69
C ARG A 15 -61.49 -29.63 -64.10
N ALA A 16 -62.73 -29.34 -64.34
CA ALA A 16 -63.23 -29.08 -65.68
C ALA A 16 -64.04 -27.81 -65.73
N SER A 17 -63.41 -26.64 -65.60
CA SER A 17 -63.83 -25.38 -66.21
C SER A 17 -62.98 -24.21 -65.73
N ARG A 18 -61.98 -23.85 -66.49
CA ARG A 18 -61.64 -22.49 -66.86
C ARG A 18 -60.23 -22.36 -67.43
N ALA A 19 -60.09 -22.48 -68.68
CA ALA A 19 -59.19 -21.65 -69.45
C ALA A 19 -60.12 -20.82 -70.39
N PRO A 20 -59.69 -19.66 -70.87
CA PRO A 20 -58.37 -19.20 -71.18
C PRO A 20 -58.14 -17.69 -70.84
N GLY A 21 -56.90 -17.25 -70.99
CA GLY A 21 -56.58 -15.83 -70.97
C GLY A 21 -55.08 -15.59 -70.88
N ARG A 22 -54.35 -15.89 -71.96
CA ARG A 22 -52.96 -15.45 -72.08
C ARG A 22 -52.92 -13.94 -72.29
N SER A 23 -52.65 -13.17 -71.22
CA SER A 23 -52.13 -11.82 -71.36
C SER A 23 -50.61 -11.91 -71.22
N ARG A 24 -49.92 -11.67 -72.31
CA ARG A 24 -48.47 -11.46 -72.34
C ARG A 24 -48.15 -10.16 -71.62
N THR A 25 -47.76 -10.27 -70.37
CA THR A 25 -47.15 -9.14 -69.66
C THR A 25 -45.75 -9.00 -70.20
N THR A 26 -45.51 -8.00 -71.01
CA THR A 26 -44.19 -7.58 -71.44
C THR A 26 -43.49 -7.02 -70.21
N LEU A 27 -42.44 -7.77 -69.80
CA LEU A 27 -41.51 -7.28 -68.78
C LEU A 27 -40.81 -6.00 -69.32
N PRO A 28 -40.73 -4.92 -68.55
CA PRO A 28 -39.98 -3.75 -69.00
C PRO A 28 -38.51 -4.12 -69.11
N SER A 29 -37.95 -3.88 -70.29
CA SER A 29 -36.54 -4.01 -70.59
C SER A 29 -35.77 -3.13 -69.57
N ARG A 30 -34.93 -3.78 -68.77
CA ARG A 30 -33.99 -3.07 -67.93
C ARG A 30 -33.09 -2.22 -68.83
N ALA A 31 -33.29 -0.91 -68.80
CA ALA A 31 -32.37 0.04 -69.40
C ALA A 31 -30.94 -0.29 -68.95
N ARG A 32 -30.09 -0.69 -69.89
CA ARG A 32 -28.67 -0.77 -69.65
C ARG A 32 -28.19 0.64 -69.34
N MET A 33 -27.93 0.92 -68.05
CA MET A 33 -27.14 2.08 -67.68
C MET A 33 -25.79 1.95 -68.37
N THR A 34 -25.54 2.74 -69.34
CA THR A 34 -24.23 2.96 -69.92
C THR A 34 -23.40 3.62 -68.86
N MET A 35 -22.53 2.85 -68.21
CA MET A 35 -21.59 3.40 -67.22
C MET A 35 -20.64 4.33 -67.98
N ASP A 36 -20.66 5.59 -67.62
CA ASP A 36 -19.81 6.64 -68.17
C ASP A 36 -18.34 6.24 -68.09
N ALA A 37 -17.63 6.29 -69.20
CA ALA A 37 -16.23 5.88 -69.30
C ALA A 37 -15.33 6.62 -68.35
N GLY A 38 -15.73 7.85 -67.93
CA GLY A 38 -15.03 8.64 -66.91
C GLY A 38 -15.12 8.08 -65.48
N ALA A 39 -16.26 7.41 -65.15
CA ALA A 39 -16.42 6.79 -63.85
C ALA A 39 -15.61 5.54 -63.67
N LEU A 40 -15.39 4.78 -64.78
CA LEU A 40 -14.56 3.59 -64.80
C LEU A 40 -13.06 3.93 -64.72
N ALA A 41 -12.63 5.02 -65.35
CA ALA A 41 -11.25 5.49 -65.23
C ALA A 41 -10.88 5.94 -63.83
N ARG A 42 -11.75 6.69 -63.16
CA ARG A 42 -11.58 7.13 -61.77
C ARG A 42 -11.55 5.94 -60.80
N ARG A 43 -12.39 4.94 -61.00
CA ARG A 43 -12.40 3.71 -60.18
C ARG A 43 -11.09 2.94 -60.33
N ARG A 44 -10.53 2.82 -61.56
CA ARG A 44 -9.25 2.12 -61.79
C ARG A 44 -8.09 2.84 -61.13
N VAL A 45 -8.06 4.14 -61.15
CA VAL A 45 -7.04 4.96 -60.44
C VAL A 45 -7.18 4.80 -58.93
N LEU A 46 -8.42 4.90 -58.38
CA LEU A 46 -8.68 4.72 -56.94
C LEU A 46 -8.29 3.31 -56.47
N VAL A 47 -8.61 2.27 -57.24
CA VAL A 47 -8.24 0.89 -56.88
C VAL A 47 -6.72 0.68 -56.94
N LYS A 48 -6.03 1.28 -57.93
CA LYS A 48 -4.55 1.23 -58.01
C LYS A 48 -3.92 2.00 -56.86
N LEU A 49 -4.46 3.18 -56.51
CA LEU A 49 -3.97 3.99 -55.39
C LEU A 49 -4.19 3.24 -54.07
N ALA A 50 -5.40 2.68 -53.83
CA ALA A 50 -5.70 1.89 -52.64
C ALA A 50 -4.81 0.64 -52.52
N LYS A 51 -4.50 -0.03 -53.67
CA LYS A 51 -3.63 -1.23 -53.68
C LYS A 51 -2.19 -0.92 -53.28
N TRP A 52 -1.71 0.29 -53.50
CA TRP A 52 -0.40 0.74 -53.07
C TRP A 52 -0.41 1.42 -51.69
N LEU A 53 -1.46 2.18 -51.39
CA LEU A 53 -1.57 2.94 -50.12
C LEU A 53 -1.79 2.01 -48.92
N LEU A 54 -2.50 0.88 -49.12
CA LEU A 54 -2.76 -0.12 -48.10
C LEU A 54 -1.49 -0.83 -47.59
N PRO A 55 -0.59 -1.37 -48.43
CA PRO A 55 0.65 -1.98 -47.94
C PRO A 55 1.64 -0.95 -47.39
N VAL A 56 1.69 0.27 -47.98
CA VAL A 56 2.55 1.35 -47.46
C VAL A 56 2.03 1.82 -46.08
N GLY A 57 0.72 1.94 -45.91
CA GLY A 57 0.11 2.28 -44.61
C GLY A 57 0.35 1.16 -43.58
N ALA A 58 0.23 -0.09 -43.98
CA ALA A 58 0.54 -1.23 -43.09
C ALA A 58 2.03 -1.28 -42.69
N LEU A 59 2.92 -1.00 -43.64
CA LEU A 59 4.36 -0.93 -43.36
C LEU A 59 4.70 0.24 -42.44
N GLY A 60 4.05 1.39 -42.65
CA GLY A 60 4.19 2.57 -41.76
C GLY A 60 3.68 2.29 -40.34
N LEU A 61 2.57 1.57 -40.23
CA LEU A 61 2.03 1.17 -38.91
C LEU A 61 2.96 0.16 -38.21
N LEU A 62 3.50 -0.82 -38.95
CA LEU A 62 4.49 -1.75 -38.41
C LEU A 62 5.78 -1.05 -38.00
N ALA A 63 6.25 -0.10 -38.80
CA ALA A 63 7.41 0.72 -38.43
C ALA A 63 7.13 1.58 -37.20
N ALA A 64 5.94 2.16 -37.08
CA ALA A 64 5.53 2.92 -35.90
C ALA A 64 5.48 2.04 -34.64
N ILE A 65 4.97 0.81 -34.75
CA ILE A 65 4.93 -0.14 -33.63
C ILE A 65 6.36 -0.64 -33.29
N ALA A 66 7.22 -0.86 -34.30
CA ALA A 66 8.59 -1.30 -34.06
C ALA A 66 9.48 -0.20 -33.47
N LEU A 67 9.21 1.07 -33.79
CA LEU A 67 9.93 2.22 -33.26
C LEU A 67 9.35 2.75 -31.93
N TRP A 68 8.11 2.34 -31.57
CA TRP A 68 7.46 2.75 -30.31
C TRP A 68 8.31 2.47 -29.07
N PRO A 69 8.97 1.29 -28.92
CA PRO A 69 9.83 1.02 -27.78
C PRO A 69 11.06 1.93 -27.67
N GLU A 70 11.53 2.48 -28.78
CA GLU A 70 12.69 3.41 -28.78
C GLU A 70 12.32 4.76 -28.16
N PHE A 71 11.10 5.25 -28.34
CA PHE A 71 10.63 6.51 -27.74
C PHE A 71 10.30 6.37 -26.25
N ASP A 72 9.75 5.23 -25.79
CA ASP A 72 9.53 4.93 -24.37
C ASP A 72 10.84 4.74 -23.60
N SER A 73 11.89 4.23 -24.26
CA SER A 73 13.20 4.00 -23.64
C SER A 73 13.92 5.29 -23.21
N ALA A 74 13.61 6.43 -23.80
CA ALA A 74 14.18 7.72 -23.38
C ALA A 74 13.56 8.23 -22.07
N GLU A 75 12.24 8.04 -21.87
CA GLU A 75 11.57 8.38 -20.61
C GLU A 75 11.87 7.35 -19.51
N GLU A 76 12.01 6.06 -19.85
CA GLU A 76 12.41 5.04 -18.89
C GLU A 76 13.85 5.22 -18.39
N ARG A 77 14.79 5.62 -19.23
CA ARG A 77 16.16 5.96 -18.79
C ARG A 77 16.17 7.11 -17.79
N GLY A 78 15.32 8.13 -17.97
CA GLY A 78 15.10 9.18 -16.99
C GLY A 78 14.49 8.62 -15.68
N ARG A 79 13.45 7.80 -15.76
CA ARG A 79 12.79 7.17 -14.60
C ARG A 79 13.69 6.17 -13.89
N LEU A 80 14.52 5.43 -14.60
CA LEU A 80 15.50 4.50 -14.02
C LEU A 80 16.66 5.24 -13.34
N ALA A 81 17.08 6.41 -13.84
CA ALA A 81 18.06 7.27 -13.18
C ALA A 81 17.48 7.83 -11.87
N PHE A 82 16.23 8.34 -11.88
CA PHE A 82 15.54 8.76 -10.66
C PHE A 82 15.25 7.60 -9.72
N ARG A 83 14.93 6.42 -10.23
CA ARG A 83 14.77 5.20 -9.41
C ARG A 83 16.09 4.77 -8.76
N ARG A 84 17.22 4.86 -9.44
CA ARG A 84 18.54 4.57 -8.86
C ARG A 84 18.93 5.56 -7.76
N VAL A 85 18.66 6.85 -7.96
CA VAL A 85 18.87 7.87 -6.91
C VAL A 85 17.90 7.65 -5.74
N ALA A 86 16.65 7.28 -6.01
CA ALA A 86 15.69 6.91 -4.98
C ALA A 86 16.01 5.54 -4.33
N GLN A 87 16.60 4.60 -5.07
CA GLN A 87 17.03 3.30 -4.52
C GLN A 87 18.29 3.40 -3.68
N THR A 88 19.19 4.35 -3.92
CA THR A 88 20.31 4.64 -2.99
C THR A 88 19.83 5.23 -1.66
N SER A 89 18.62 5.82 -1.64
CA SER A 89 17.94 6.22 -0.40
C SER A 89 16.95 5.15 0.12
N ALA A 90 16.67 4.09 -0.64
CA ALA A 90 15.70 3.05 -0.33
C ALA A 90 16.33 1.83 0.38
N GLU A 91 17.61 1.90 0.73
CA GLU A 91 18.27 0.84 1.50
C GLU A 91 17.86 0.82 2.97
N ALA A 92 17.18 1.85 3.48
CA ALA A 92 16.60 1.85 4.81
C ALA A 92 15.10 1.55 4.71
N MET A 93 14.66 0.42 5.23
CA MET A 93 13.23 0.10 5.33
C MET A 93 12.56 1.09 6.30
N ARG A 94 11.73 1.98 5.77
CA ARG A 94 10.99 2.97 6.55
C ARG A 94 9.53 2.58 6.67
N ILE A 95 9.07 2.45 7.90
CA ILE A 95 7.68 2.12 8.24
C ILE A 95 7.06 3.36 8.89
N ALA A 96 6.03 3.91 8.27
CA ALA A 96 5.22 4.99 8.86
C ALA A 96 4.16 4.39 9.79
N SER A 97 3.87 5.08 10.91
CA SER A 97 2.92 4.62 11.92
C SER A 97 3.22 3.19 12.41
N ALA A 98 4.51 2.95 12.72
CA ALA A 98 4.96 1.66 13.19
C ALA A 98 4.25 1.26 14.48
N ARG A 99 3.80 0.02 14.55
CA ARG A 99 3.22 -0.58 15.76
C ARG A 99 3.80 -1.97 15.93
N TYR A 100 4.31 -2.22 17.13
CA TYR A 100 4.81 -3.52 17.54
C TYR A 100 4.12 -3.95 18.82
N GLN A 101 3.58 -5.15 18.84
CA GLN A 101 2.96 -5.75 20.01
C GLN A 101 3.69 -7.06 20.30
N GLY A 102 3.99 -7.29 21.57
CA GLY A 102 4.69 -8.48 21.99
C GLY A 102 4.31 -8.89 23.40
N LEU A 103 4.90 -9.98 23.81
CA LEU A 103 4.85 -10.48 25.18
C LEU A 103 6.26 -10.47 25.73
N ASP A 104 6.42 -10.09 26.97
CA ASP A 104 7.71 -10.19 27.66
C ASP A 104 7.98 -11.63 28.14
N GLU A 105 9.09 -11.85 28.81
CA GLU A 105 9.46 -13.16 29.34
C GLU A 105 8.47 -13.73 30.38
N GLN A 106 7.64 -12.87 30.98
CA GLN A 106 6.57 -13.27 31.91
C GLN A 106 5.18 -13.29 31.26
N ASN A 107 5.14 -13.31 29.90
CA ASN A 107 3.90 -13.36 29.11
C ASN A 107 2.98 -12.13 29.33
N ARG A 108 3.55 -10.97 29.68
CA ARG A 108 2.80 -9.71 29.82
C ARG A 108 2.82 -8.96 28.51
N PRO A 109 1.67 -8.41 28.09
CA PRO A 109 1.59 -7.69 26.84
C PRO A 109 2.32 -6.33 26.94
N TYR A 110 3.02 -5.97 25.89
CA TYR A 110 3.51 -4.63 25.68
C TYR A 110 3.22 -4.16 24.26
N ASN A 111 3.04 -2.86 24.11
CA ASN A 111 2.76 -2.24 22.83
C ASN A 111 3.70 -1.06 22.63
N VAL A 112 4.42 -1.06 21.52
CA VAL A 112 5.32 0.02 21.14
C VAL A 112 4.84 0.62 19.82
N THR A 113 4.68 1.92 19.80
CA THR A 113 4.31 2.68 18.61
C THR A 113 5.37 3.73 18.31
N ALA A 114 5.52 4.09 17.05
CA ALA A 114 6.37 5.19 16.63
C ALA A 114 5.76 5.89 15.41
N THR A 115 5.97 7.18 15.25
CA THR A 115 5.53 7.88 14.04
C THR A 115 6.23 7.32 12.82
N THR A 116 7.52 7.01 12.95
CA THR A 116 8.33 6.38 11.92
C THR A 116 9.31 5.41 12.57
N ALA A 117 9.49 4.25 11.97
CA ALA A 117 10.57 3.33 12.27
C ALA A 117 11.42 3.13 11.00
N THR A 118 12.71 3.38 11.10
CA THR A 118 13.65 3.25 9.99
C THR A 118 14.72 2.23 10.36
N GLN A 119 14.74 1.10 9.66
CA GLN A 119 15.81 0.12 9.83
C GLN A 119 17.00 0.52 8.96
N GLN A 120 18.16 0.65 9.58
CA GLN A 120 19.41 0.95 8.84
C GLN A 120 19.88 -0.32 8.11
N VAL A 121 20.38 -0.13 6.90
CA VAL A 121 20.86 -1.24 6.08
C VAL A 121 22.11 -1.87 6.68
N ASN A 122 22.19 -3.19 6.61
CA ASN A 122 23.31 -3.99 7.13
C ASN A 122 23.60 -3.79 8.62
N THR A 123 22.66 -3.29 9.39
CA THR A 123 22.75 -3.16 10.84
C THR A 123 21.49 -3.66 11.51
N ASP A 124 21.62 -4.11 12.76
CA ASP A 124 20.48 -4.46 13.62
C ASP A 124 19.90 -3.24 14.34
N LEU A 125 20.13 -2.04 13.79
CA LEU A 125 19.66 -0.79 14.39
C LEU A 125 18.34 -0.33 13.75
N ILE A 126 17.42 0.10 14.60
CA ILE A 126 16.14 0.68 14.21
C ILE A 126 16.06 2.06 14.85
N ASP A 127 16.02 3.11 14.04
CA ASP A 127 15.76 4.47 14.49
C ASP A 127 14.24 4.71 14.55
N LEU A 128 13.78 5.27 15.67
CA LEU A 128 12.38 5.52 15.98
C LEU A 128 12.14 7.02 16.16
N GLU A 129 11.13 7.53 15.50
CA GLU A 129 10.65 8.90 15.68
C GLU A 129 9.42 8.90 16.59
N ARG A 130 9.46 9.67 17.66
CA ARG A 130 8.40 9.77 18.69
C ARG A 130 7.93 8.38 19.16
N PRO A 131 8.84 7.57 19.70
CA PRO A 131 8.46 6.30 20.26
C PRO A 131 7.57 6.49 21.49
N ARG A 132 6.56 5.63 21.60
CA ARG A 132 5.66 5.50 22.74
C ARG A 132 5.49 4.02 23.07
N ALA A 133 5.71 3.67 24.31
CA ALA A 133 5.58 2.30 24.81
C ALA A 133 4.58 2.22 25.95
N ASP A 134 3.62 1.34 25.85
CA ASP A 134 2.68 0.97 26.88
C ASP A 134 3.11 -0.39 27.45
N LEU A 135 3.38 -0.44 28.75
CA LEU A 135 3.99 -1.59 29.44
C LEU A 135 3.15 -1.94 30.68
N PHE A 136 3.10 -3.23 31.01
CA PHE A 136 2.56 -3.69 32.28
C PHE A 136 3.68 -4.21 33.17
N MET A 137 3.73 -3.70 34.40
CA MET A 137 4.73 -4.09 35.37
C MET A 137 4.36 -5.43 36.06
N ALA A 138 5.27 -5.97 36.88
CA ALA A 138 5.06 -7.24 37.56
C ALA A 138 3.91 -7.24 38.58
N ASP A 139 3.62 -6.12 39.16
CA ASP A 139 2.51 -5.87 40.10
C ASP A 139 1.18 -5.56 39.40
N GLY A 140 1.16 -5.53 38.06
CA GLY A 140 0.01 -5.17 37.25
C GLY A 140 -0.13 -3.68 36.98
N ALA A 141 0.76 -2.85 37.49
CA ALA A 141 0.78 -1.42 37.23
C ALA A 141 1.03 -1.11 35.77
N TRP A 142 0.39 -0.07 35.27
CA TRP A 142 0.58 0.39 33.90
C TRP A 142 1.61 1.51 33.83
N VAL A 143 2.50 1.42 32.89
CA VAL A 143 3.53 2.43 32.62
C VAL A 143 3.50 2.83 31.14
N LEU A 144 3.47 4.14 30.92
CA LEU A 144 3.62 4.76 29.63
C LEU A 144 4.99 5.44 29.54
N LEU A 145 5.73 5.15 28.48
CA LEU A 145 7.01 5.76 28.18
C LEU A 145 6.94 6.48 26.83
N GLU A 146 7.38 7.73 26.77
CA GLU A 146 7.46 8.52 25.54
C GLU A 146 8.81 9.22 25.41
N ALA A 147 9.26 9.43 24.16
CA ALA A 147 10.44 10.21 23.83
C ALA A 147 10.31 10.86 22.43
N GLN A 148 11.17 11.82 22.13
CA GLN A 148 11.20 12.39 20.77
C GLN A 148 11.91 11.46 19.79
N GLN A 149 12.97 10.78 20.21
CA GLN A 149 13.76 9.87 19.39
C GLN A 149 14.13 8.62 20.17
N GLY A 150 14.24 7.51 19.45
CA GLY A 150 14.72 6.24 19.98
C GLY A 150 15.63 5.55 18.98
N ARG A 151 16.58 4.77 19.50
CA ARG A 151 17.40 3.85 18.72
C ARG A 151 17.40 2.49 19.40
N TYR A 152 16.85 1.53 18.73
CA TYR A 152 16.79 0.15 19.21
C TYR A 152 17.86 -0.72 18.50
N ALA A 153 18.74 -1.31 19.30
CA ALA A 153 19.71 -2.30 18.84
C ALA A 153 19.14 -3.70 19.10
N ARG A 154 18.66 -4.35 18.06
CA ARG A 154 17.98 -5.65 18.16
C ARG A 154 18.90 -6.75 18.70
N ALA A 155 20.16 -6.78 18.27
CA ALA A 155 21.12 -7.80 18.68
C ALA A 155 21.43 -7.78 20.18
N SER A 156 21.42 -6.61 20.81
CA SER A 156 21.71 -6.43 22.25
C SER A 156 20.49 -6.12 23.09
N ASN A 157 19.29 -6.02 22.52
CA ASN A 157 18.07 -5.60 23.18
C ASN A 157 18.18 -4.24 23.89
N GLN A 158 19.06 -3.36 23.43
CA GLN A 158 19.28 -2.05 24.01
C GLN A 158 18.45 -0.98 23.28
N LEU A 159 17.71 -0.18 24.03
CA LEU A 159 16.94 0.95 23.51
C LEU A 159 17.50 2.24 24.12
N ALA A 160 18.09 3.07 23.28
CA ALA A 160 18.50 4.42 23.67
C ALA A 160 17.38 5.41 23.32
N LEU A 161 16.91 6.17 24.29
CA LEU A 161 15.91 7.23 24.13
C LEU A 161 16.55 8.59 24.32
N SER A 162 16.09 9.59 23.57
CA SER A 162 16.55 10.96 23.69
C SER A 162 15.45 11.97 23.34
N GLY A 163 15.58 13.16 23.95
CA GLY A 163 14.65 14.27 23.81
C GLY A 163 13.35 14.06 24.58
N GLN A 164 13.22 14.78 25.68
CA GLN A 164 12.02 14.82 26.53
C GLN A 164 11.48 13.43 26.90
N VAL A 165 12.37 12.55 27.36
CA VAL A 165 11.96 11.21 27.81
C VAL A 165 11.07 11.37 29.04
N THR A 166 9.85 10.89 28.96
CA THR A 166 8.86 10.97 30.04
C THR A 166 8.27 9.58 30.29
N LEU A 167 8.25 9.20 31.54
CA LEU A 167 7.60 8.01 32.04
C LEU A 167 6.44 8.41 32.95
N TRP A 168 5.27 7.85 32.70
CA TRP A 168 4.09 7.95 33.56
C TRP A 168 3.77 6.60 34.15
N HIS A 169 3.50 6.58 35.41
CA HIS A 169 3.07 5.39 36.15
C HIS A 169 1.61 5.60 36.62
N ASP A 170 0.84 4.54 36.73
CA ASP A 170 -0.60 4.59 37.06
C ASP A 170 -0.89 5.08 38.49
N ASP A 171 0.09 5.04 39.37
CA ASP A 171 -0.01 5.66 40.70
C ASP A 171 0.03 7.21 40.69
N GLY A 172 0.14 7.80 39.48
CA GLY A 172 0.30 9.25 39.28
C GLY A 172 1.75 9.73 39.32
N SER A 173 2.72 8.86 39.49
CA SER A 173 4.14 9.22 39.41
C SER A 173 4.58 9.52 37.98
N THR A 174 5.41 10.53 37.83
CA THR A 174 5.99 10.92 36.54
C THR A 174 7.50 11.11 36.70
N LEU A 175 8.27 10.61 35.76
CA LEU A 175 9.71 10.82 35.65
C LEU A 175 10.04 11.47 34.31
N ARG A 176 10.83 12.54 34.30
CA ARG A 176 11.26 13.27 33.12
C ARG A 176 12.77 13.42 33.08
N THR A 177 13.37 13.14 31.91
CA THR A 177 14.80 13.31 31.65
C THR A 177 15.04 13.60 30.15
N GLU A 178 16.27 13.99 29.80
CA GLU A 178 16.64 14.20 28.39
C GLU A 178 17.10 12.94 27.67
N ALA A 179 17.58 11.93 28.40
CA ALA A 179 18.05 10.69 27.81
C ALA A 179 17.93 9.50 28.76
N ALA A 180 17.64 8.34 28.23
CA ALA A 180 17.60 7.08 28.94
C ALA A 180 18.14 5.92 28.08
N GLN A 181 18.82 4.99 28.69
CA GLN A 181 19.21 3.72 28.11
C GLN A 181 18.45 2.60 28.80
N ILE A 182 17.80 1.76 28.03
CA ILE A 182 16.91 0.71 28.52
C ILE A 182 17.43 -0.62 28.00
N ASP A 183 17.66 -1.56 28.90
CA ASP A 183 17.81 -2.96 28.58
C ASP A 183 16.43 -3.60 28.58
N VAL A 184 15.90 -3.83 27.39
CA VAL A 184 14.54 -4.35 27.20
C VAL A 184 14.41 -5.78 27.73
N ALA A 185 15.43 -6.63 27.53
CA ALA A 185 15.44 -8.00 28.01
C ALA A 185 15.63 -8.07 29.53
N GLY A 186 16.62 -7.35 30.06
CA GLY A 186 16.90 -7.30 31.50
C GLY A 186 15.86 -6.51 32.32
N GLY A 187 15.02 -5.72 31.68
CA GLY A 187 14.02 -4.89 32.36
C GLY A 187 14.65 -3.82 33.25
N SER A 188 15.79 -3.28 32.85
CA SER A 188 16.49 -2.22 33.56
C SER A 188 16.61 -0.96 32.70
N ALA A 189 16.72 0.19 33.36
CA ALA A 189 16.96 1.46 32.68
C ALA A 189 17.95 2.32 33.46
N ARG A 190 18.67 3.19 32.76
CA ARG A 190 19.58 4.16 33.38
C ARG A 190 19.59 5.46 32.56
N GLY A 191 19.89 6.55 33.28
CA GLY A 191 20.10 7.85 32.67
C GLY A 191 21.15 8.63 33.43
N ASP A 192 22.07 9.26 32.70
CA ASP A 192 23.17 10.08 33.23
C ASP A 192 22.87 11.59 33.01
N ARG A 193 21.61 11.92 32.71
CA ARG A 193 21.15 13.31 32.56
C ARG A 193 20.25 13.69 33.72
N PRO A 194 20.14 14.99 34.00
CA PRO A 194 19.26 15.46 35.05
C PRO A 194 17.85 14.87 34.92
N VAL A 195 17.31 14.40 36.00
CA VAL A 195 15.99 13.81 36.09
C VAL A 195 15.14 14.53 37.14
N ALA A 196 13.88 14.76 36.79
CA ALA A 196 12.87 15.25 37.70
C ALA A 196 11.79 14.18 37.84
N ALA A 197 11.44 13.83 39.06
CA ALA A 197 10.36 12.92 39.38
C ALA A 197 9.35 13.63 40.29
N GLN A 198 8.09 13.34 40.12
CA GLN A 198 6.99 13.80 40.97
C GLN A 198 5.95 12.70 41.10
N GLY A 199 5.27 12.66 42.21
CA GLY A 199 4.24 11.66 42.50
C GLY A 199 3.61 11.84 43.85
N PRO A 200 2.88 10.87 44.35
CA PRO A 200 2.27 10.90 45.70
C PRO A 200 3.29 11.07 46.84
N PHE A 201 4.56 10.76 46.58
CA PHE A 201 5.67 10.93 47.51
C PHE A 201 6.16 12.39 47.59
N GLY A 202 5.79 13.26 46.65
CA GLY A 202 6.28 14.63 46.49
C GLY A 202 7.05 14.84 45.21
N THR A 203 8.13 15.64 45.27
CA THR A 203 8.98 15.94 44.10
C THR A 203 10.45 15.60 44.40
N LEU A 204 11.16 15.16 43.34
CA LEU A 204 12.57 14.82 43.42
C LEU A 204 13.30 15.28 42.16
N VAL A 205 14.50 15.82 42.35
CA VAL A 205 15.43 16.10 41.24
C VAL A 205 16.77 15.47 41.54
N SER A 206 17.43 14.90 40.51
CA SER A 206 18.77 14.31 40.66
C SER A 206 19.58 14.42 39.36
N GLU A 207 20.86 14.09 39.41
CA GLU A 207 21.75 14.14 38.23
C GLU A 207 21.57 12.93 37.31
N GLY A 208 21.00 11.85 37.84
CA GLY A 208 20.74 10.63 37.05
C GLY A 208 19.83 9.67 37.80
N PHE A 209 19.54 8.56 37.16
CA PHE A 209 18.72 7.49 37.75
C PHE A 209 19.13 6.10 37.24
N ARG A 210 18.78 5.07 38.01
CA ARG A 210 18.75 3.67 37.63
C ARG A 210 17.41 3.08 38.03
N LEU A 211 16.88 2.27 37.11
CA LEU A 211 15.66 1.52 37.33
C LEU A 211 16.03 0.05 37.28
N GLU A 212 15.77 -0.67 38.33
CA GLU A 212 16.15 -2.07 38.51
C GLU A 212 14.89 -2.92 38.82
N ASN A 213 15.05 -4.23 38.71
CA ASN A 213 13.98 -5.20 38.95
C ASN A 213 12.69 -4.88 38.17
N ARG A 214 12.86 -4.50 36.90
CA ARG A 214 11.73 -4.18 36.01
C ARG A 214 10.83 -3.07 36.54
N GLY A 215 11.43 -2.03 37.12
CA GLY A 215 10.74 -0.84 37.58
C GLY A 215 10.32 -0.86 39.02
N GLN A 216 10.51 -1.96 39.74
CA GLN A 216 10.18 -2.02 41.18
C GLN A 216 11.10 -1.17 42.05
N VAL A 217 12.32 -0.94 41.59
CA VAL A 217 13.30 -0.13 42.33
C VAL A 217 13.81 0.98 41.46
N VAL A 218 13.67 2.22 41.91
CA VAL A 218 14.25 3.40 41.26
C VAL A 218 15.31 3.97 42.18
N VAL A 219 16.54 4.03 41.71
CA VAL A 219 17.67 4.61 42.42
C VAL A 219 18.04 5.93 41.75
N PHE A 220 17.94 7.03 42.45
CA PHE A 220 18.40 8.32 41.97
C PHE A 220 19.87 8.53 42.29
N THR A 221 20.65 8.97 41.33
CA THR A 221 22.13 9.02 41.40
C THR A 221 22.62 10.47 41.31
N GLY A 222 23.83 10.71 41.89
CA GLY A 222 24.40 12.03 41.98
C GLY A 222 23.76 12.88 43.09
N ASN A 223 23.78 14.20 42.94
CA ASN A 223 23.15 15.12 43.91
C ASN A 223 21.63 15.03 43.77
N ALA A 224 21.01 14.35 44.71
CA ALA A 224 19.55 14.20 44.71
C ALA A 224 18.94 15.12 45.80
N LYS A 225 17.88 15.84 45.41
CA LYS A 225 17.06 16.66 46.31
C LYS A 225 15.62 16.23 46.24
N ALA A 226 15.04 15.88 47.37
CA ALA A 226 13.65 15.50 47.46
C ALA A 226 12.89 16.44 48.41
N VAL A 227 11.67 16.80 48.00
CA VAL A 227 10.68 17.44 48.85
C VAL A 227 9.55 16.44 49.02
N LEU A 228 9.44 15.87 50.22
CA LEU A 228 8.43 14.87 50.51
C LEU A 228 7.16 15.57 50.97
N GLU A 229 6.03 15.23 50.39
CA GLU A 229 4.72 15.60 50.87
C GLU A 229 4.28 14.56 51.88
N GLY A 230 4.16 15.01 53.16
CA GLY A 230 3.71 14.11 54.20
C GLY A 230 2.30 13.61 53.93
N ALA A 231 2.12 12.30 53.96
CA ALA A 231 0.78 11.73 53.97
C ALA A 231 -0.01 12.27 55.17
N ARG A 232 -1.10 12.94 54.88
CA ARG A 232 -2.11 13.33 55.92
C ARG A 232 -3.06 12.18 56.15
#